data_fc96c7046398913ca04f9ea432716fcc
#
_entry.id   fc96c7046398913ca04f9ea432716fcc
#
_cell.length_a   1.000
_cell.length_b   1.000
_cell.length_c   1.000
_cell.angle_alpha   90.00
_cell.angle_beta   90.00
_cell.angle_gamma   90.00
#
_symmetry.space_group_name_H-M   'P 1'
#
loop_
_entity.id
_entity.type
_entity.pdbx_description
1 polymer ?
#
loop_
_entity_poly.entity_id
_entity_poly.type
_entity_poly.pdbx_seq_one_letter_code
_entity_poly.pdbx_strand_id
1 'polypeptide(L)'
;MAVSLNTTLRNSRADAITTFAGNGAKLRIYTSAAVQLVECVCGTPFAGAASSGVLTLSAITAGTAGATGTAANASIYKSDGTTLVVSGLTVGTSASNINLSSTSITSGDSVAISSATITEGNA
;
A
#
# COMPACT_ATOMS: atom_id res chain seq x y z
N MET A 1 -24.54 2.00 -18.81
CA MET A 1 -23.78 0.75 -19.02
C MET A 1 -22.38 0.92 -18.44
N ALA A 2 -21.93 -0.02 -17.65
CA ALA A 2 -20.57 0.02 -17.09
C ALA A 2 -19.57 -0.60 -18.08
N VAL A 3 -18.42 0.02 -18.19
CA VAL A 3 -17.31 -0.54 -18.95
C VAL A 3 -16.61 -1.59 -18.09
N SER A 4 -16.41 -2.76 -18.63
CA SER A 4 -15.76 -3.87 -17.94
C SER A 4 -14.54 -4.32 -18.72
N LEU A 5 -13.40 -4.39 -18.05
CA LEU A 5 -12.17 -4.85 -18.68
C LEU A 5 -12.01 -6.36 -18.52
N ASN A 6 -11.37 -6.97 -19.52
CA ASN A 6 -10.98 -8.37 -19.45
C ASN A 6 -10.04 -8.59 -18.27
N THR A 7 -10.18 -9.74 -17.59
CA THR A 7 -9.37 -10.06 -16.40
C THR A 7 -7.88 -10.07 -16.72
N THR A 8 -7.46 -10.59 -17.88
CA THR A 8 -6.05 -10.57 -18.27
C THR A 8 -5.52 -9.15 -18.42
N LEU A 9 -6.33 -8.26 -19.00
CA LEU A 9 -5.95 -6.84 -19.13
C LEU A 9 -5.85 -6.18 -17.76
N ARG A 10 -6.79 -6.45 -16.87
CA ARG A 10 -6.78 -5.91 -15.50
C ARG A 10 -5.53 -6.39 -14.75
N ASN A 11 -5.16 -7.65 -14.90
CA ASN A 11 -3.93 -8.18 -14.30
C ASN A 11 -2.69 -7.48 -14.86
N SER A 12 -2.65 -7.25 -16.16
CA SER A 12 -1.53 -6.53 -16.78
C SER A 12 -1.40 -5.10 -16.25
N ARG A 13 -2.52 -4.42 -16.04
CA ARG A 13 -2.52 -3.07 -15.47
C ARG A 13 -2.04 -3.09 -14.03
N ALA A 14 -2.49 -4.06 -13.24
CA ALA A 14 -2.03 -4.20 -11.86
C ALA A 14 -0.54 -4.56 -11.81
N ASP A 15 -0.07 -5.46 -12.67
CA ASP A 15 1.35 -5.82 -12.74
C ASP A 15 2.23 -4.65 -13.15
N ALA A 16 1.70 -3.70 -13.93
CA ALA A 16 2.43 -2.47 -14.27
C ALA A 16 2.79 -1.65 -13.03
N ILE A 17 1.99 -1.74 -11.97
CA ILE A 17 2.29 -1.08 -10.70
C ILE A 17 3.58 -1.66 -10.09
N THR A 18 3.72 -2.98 -10.11
CA THR A 18 4.93 -3.66 -9.62
C THR A 18 6.17 -3.20 -10.39
N THR A 19 6.06 -3.13 -11.70
CA THR A 19 7.17 -2.68 -12.55
C THR A 19 7.52 -1.22 -12.28
N PHE A 20 6.51 -0.37 -12.16
CA PHE A 20 6.73 1.06 -11.92
C PHE A 20 7.31 1.32 -10.53
N ALA A 21 6.78 0.64 -9.49
CA ALA A 21 7.24 0.81 -8.13
C ALA A 21 8.71 0.39 -7.95
N GLY A 22 9.11 -0.68 -8.62
CA GLY A 22 10.46 -1.20 -8.52
C GLY A 22 10.78 -1.75 -7.13
N ASN A 23 12.06 -1.93 -6.85
CA ASN A 23 12.54 -2.43 -5.58
C ASN A 23 12.74 -1.27 -4.61
N GLY A 24 12.50 -1.52 -3.31
CA GLY A 24 12.73 -0.51 -2.28
C GLY A 24 11.66 0.56 -2.21
N ALA A 25 10.47 0.33 -2.79
CA ALA A 25 9.36 1.27 -2.69
C ALA A 25 9.01 1.54 -1.22
N LYS A 26 8.45 2.71 -0.95
CA LYS A 26 8.16 3.16 0.42
C LYS A 26 6.66 3.34 0.61
N LEU A 27 6.11 2.64 1.60
CA LEU A 27 4.72 2.79 2.01
C LEU A 27 4.66 3.75 3.18
N ARG A 28 3.90 4.83 3.03
CA ARG A 28 3.73 5.84 4.08
C ARG A 28 2.29 5.86 4.54
N ILE A 29 2.10 5.80 5.86
CA ILE A 29 0.78 5.81 6.48
C ILE A 29 0.54 7.17 7.10
N TYR A 30 -0.65 7.72 6.86
CA TYR A 30 -1.02 9.07 7.28
C TYR A 30 -2.31 9.07 8.10
N THR A 31 -2.47 10.12 8.91
CA THR A 31 -3.76 10.43 9.54
C THR A 31 -4.70 11.06 8.52
N SER A 32 -5.97 11.24 8.90
CA SER A 32 -6.93 11.95 8.05
C SER A 32 -6.53 13.42 7.82
N ALA A 33 -5.68 13.97 8.66
CA ALA A 33 -5.14 15.32 8.50
C ALA A 33 -3.83 15.34 7.69
N ALA A 34 -3.48 14.23 7.04
CA ALA A 34 -2.27 14.08 6.22
C ALA A 34 -0.96 14.18 7.00
N VAL A 35 -0.97 13.83 8.28
CA VAL A 35 0.26 13.73 9.09
C VAL A 35 0.85 12.34 8.91
N GLN A 36 2.09 12.26 8.46
CA GLN A 36 2.78 10.98 8.28
C GLN A 36 3.08 10.35 9.63
N LEU A 37 2.59 9.13 9.82
CA LEU A 37 2.81 8.37 11.05
C LEU A 37 4.03 7.46 10.95
N VAL A 38 4.17 6.72 9.83
CA VAL A 38 5.23 5.73 9.69
C VAL A 38 5.54 5.55 8.20
N GLU A 39 6.79 5.16 7.92
CA GLU A 39 7.24 4.75 6.61
C GLU A 39 7.76 3.32 6.70
N CYS A 40 7.24 2.45 5.84
CA CYS A 40 7.66 1.05 5.75
C CYS A 40 8.25 0.79 4.37
N VAL A 41 9.29 -0.03 4.32
CA VAL A 41 9.92 -0.41 3.04
C VAL A 41 9.22 -1.64 2.48
N CYS A 42 8.76 -1.54 1.24
CA CYS A 42 8.12 -2.65 0.55
C CYS A 42 9.12 -3.74 0.19
N GLY A 43 8.62 -4.97 0.03
CA GLY A 43 9.46 -6.11 -0.29
C GLY A 43 10.01 -6.10 -1.71
N THR A 44 10.83 -7.08 -2.00
CA THR A 44 11.43 -7.31 -3.31
C THR A 44 11.08 -8.73 -3.74
N PRO A 45 10.34 -8.91 -4.86
CA PRO A 45 9.70 -7.88 -5.69
C PRO A 45 8.60 -7.13 -4.93
N PHE A 46 8.14 -6.01 -5.50
CA PHE A 46 7.10 -5.20 -4.86
C PHE A 46 5.84 -6.03 -4.57
N ALA A 47 5.46 -6.86 -5.52
CA ALA A 47 4.30 -7.75 -5.38
C ALA A 47 4.47 -8.98 -6.26
N GLY A 48 3.67 -10.02 -6.00
CA GLY A 48 3.54 -11.16 -6.88
C GLY A 48 2.70 -10.83 -8.11
N ALA A 49 2.47 -11.82 -8.98
CA ALA A 49 1.63 -11.64 -10.15
C ALA A 49 0.20 -11.31 -9.75
N ALA A 50 -0.44 -10.39 -10.45
CA ALA A 50 -1.81 -10.02 -10.19
C ALA A 50 -2.76 -11.17 -10.51
N SER A 51 -3.83 -11.29 -9.74
CA SER A 51 -4.88 -12.29 -9.93
C SER A 51 -6.23 -11.63 -9.75
N SER A 52 -7.14 -11.86 -10.69
CA SER A 52 -8.49 -11.28 -10.67
C SER A 52 -8.48 -9.75 -10.49
N GLY A 53 -7.49 -9.08 -11.07
CA GLY A 53 -7.32 -7.64 -10.95
C GLY A 53 -6.79 -7.17 -9.60
N VAL A 54 -6.36 -8.10 -8.74
CA VAL A 54 -5.84 -7.77 -7.41
C VAL A 54 -4.35 -8.04 -7.35
N LEU A 55 -3.60 -7.05 -6.88
CA LEU A 55 -2.17 -7.15 -6.66
C LEU A 55 -1.92 -7.30 -5.17
N THR A 56 -1.33 -8.44 -4.77
CA THR A 56 -0.98 -8.68 -3.37
C THR A 56 0.50 -8.36 -3.18
N LEU A 57 0.78 -7.38 -2.32
CA LEU A 57 2.15 -6.95 -2.09
C LEU A 57 2.94 -8.02 -1.33
N SER A 58 4.22 -8.11 -1.66
CA SER A 58 5.16 -8.95 -0.91
C SER A 58 5.30 -8.45 0.52
N ALA A 59 5.85 -9.27 1.40
CA ALA A 59 6.03 -8.89 2.81
C ALA A 59 6.70 -7.52 2.93
N ILE A 60 6.11 -6.66 3.74
CA ILE A 60 6.58 -5.29 3.95
C ILE A 60 7.32 -5.23 5.28
N THR A 61 8.51 -4.64 5.27
CA THR A 61 9.31 -4.49 6.50
C THR A 61 8.62 -3.54 7.47
N ALA A 62 8.48 -3.96 8.73
CA ALA A 62 7.91 -3.11 9.76
C ALA A 62 8.72 -1.81 9.90
N GLY A 63 8.02 -0.71 10.04
CA GLY A 63 8.62 0.59 10.26
C GLY A 63 8.42 1.07 11.69
N THR A 64 9.21 2.04 12.11
CA THR A 64 9.06 2.68 13.42
C THR A 64 8.28 3.98 13.26
N ALA A 65 7.21 4.12 14.03
CA ALA A 65 6.37 5.32 13.96
C ALA A 65 7.14 6.55 14.46
N GLY A 66 7.06 7.62 13.69
CA GLY A 66 7.68 8.91 14.06
C GLY A 66 6.69 9.92 14.62
N ALA A 67 5.41 9.56 14.69
CA ALA A 67 4.36 10.44 15.20
C ALA A 67 3.24 9.61 15.82
N THR A 68 2.41 10.25 16.63
CA THR A 68 1.26 9.62 17.27
C THR A 68 -0.01 10.07 16.57
N GLY A 69 -0.91 9.12 16.31
CA GLY A 69 -2.21 9.42 15.70
C GLY A 69 -2.93 8.15 15.28
N THR A 70 -4.05 8.33 14.60
CA THR A 70 -4.83 7.21 14.07
C THR A 70 -4.59 7.10 12.57
N ALA A 71 -4.18 5.92 12.12
CA ALA A 71 -3.96 5.66 10.72
C ALA A 71 -5.29 5.74 9.95
N ALA A 72 -5.30 6.44 8.84
CA ALA A 72 -6.50 6.65 8.03
C ALA A 72 -6.29 6.28 6.57
N ASN A 73 -5.15 6.63 5.99
CA ASN A 73 -4.86 6.33 4.59
C ASN A 73 -3.37 6.11 4.40
N ALA A 74 -3.01 5.63 3.22
CA ALA A 74 -1.61 5.35 2.90
C ALA A 74 -1.33 5.72 1.45
N SER A 75 -0.07 5.97 1.18
CA SER A 75 0.45 6.19 -0.18
C SER A 75 1.75 5.42 -0.35
N ILE A 76 2.03 5.04 -1.59
CA ILE A 76 3.26 4.33 -1.92
C ILE A 76 4.07 5.19 -2.87
N TYR A 77 5.35 5.32 -2.57
CA TYR A 77 6.33 6.07 -3.37
C TYR A 77 7.41 5.12 -3.86
N LYS A 78 8.08 5.50 -4.93
CA LYS A 78 9.28 4.79 -5.39
C LYS A 78 10.39 4.95 -4.35
N SER A 79 11.49 4.22 -4.52
CA SER A 79 12.62 4.25 -3.59
C SER A 79 13.23 5.65 -3.42
N ASP A 80 13.02 6.56 -4.37
CA ASP A 80 13.47 7.94 -4.26
C ASP A 80 12.70 8.74 -3.20
N GLY A 81 11.56 8.25 -2.75
CA GLY A 81 10.73 8.90 -1.74
C GLY A 81 9.95 10.11 -2.24
N THR A 82 10.00 10.41 -3.54
CA THR A 82 9.34 11.59 -4.13
C THR A 82 8.38 11.26 -5.26
N THR A 83 8.64 10.18 -6.01
CA THR A 83 7.78 9.78 -7.11
C THR A 83 6.62 8.95 -6.58
N LEU A 84 5.41 9.48 -6.68
CA LEU A 84 4.20 8.78 -6.22
C LEU A 84 3.88 7.59 -7.11
N VAL A 85 3.62 6.44 -6.51
CA VAL A 85 3.13 5.25 -7.22
C VAL A 85 1.61 5.17 -7.11
N VAL A 86 1.09 5.22 -5.90
CA VAL A 86 -0.36 5.16 -5.65
C VAL A 86 -0.67 5.88 -4.36
N SER A 87 -1.84 6.55 -4.32
CA SER A 87 -2.31 7.27 -3.14
C SER A 87 -3.74 6.84 -2.80
N GLY A 88 -4.22 7.26 -1.65
CA GLY A 88 -5.60 7.03 -1.25
C GLY A 88 -5.91 5.59 -0.86
N LEU A 89 -4.89 4.80 -0.50
CA LEU A 89 -5.11 3.45 -0.01
C LEU A 89 -5.80 3.50 1.35
N THR A 90 -6.82 2.65 1.53
CA THR A 90 -7.49 2.57 2.83
C THR A 90 -6.64 1.81 3.82
N VAL A 91 -6.68 2.22 5.09
CA VAL A 91 -5.94 1.58 6.17
C VAL A 91 -6.92 1.20 7.27
N GLY A 92 -6.82 -0.03 7.74
CA GLY A 92 -7.69 -0.54 8.79
C GLY A 92 -7.12 -1.80 9.41
N THR A 93 -7.94 -2.49 10.19
CA THR A 93 -7.56 -3.78 10.81
C THR A 93 -8.04 -4.96 9.99
N SER A 94 -8.98 -4.74 9.08
CA SER A 94 -9.50 -5.77 8.16
C SER A 94 -10.21 -5.10 7.00
N ALA A 95 -10.38 -5.82 5.90
CA ALA A 95 -11.13 -5.37 4.72
C ALA A 95 -10.66 -4.04 4.13
N SER A 96 -9.39 -3.68 4.34
CA SER A 96 -8.79 -2.47 3.81
C SER A 96 -7.66 -2.84 2.85
N ASN A 97 -7.19 -1.86 2.06
CA ASN A 97 -6.03 -2.09 1.19
C ASN A 97 -4.80 -2.43 2.03
N ILE A 98 -4.60 -1.70 3.11
CA ILE A 98 -3.50 -1.92 4.05
C ILE A 98 -4.11 -2.31 5.39
N ASN A 99 -3.79 -3.49 5.90
CA ASN A 99 -4.31 -3.98 7.17
C ASN A 99 -3.20 -4.03 8.22
N LEU A 100 -3.50 -3.50 9.39
CA LEU A 100 -2.61 -3.44 10.54
C LEU A 100 -3.23 -4.18 11.71
N SER A 101 -2.43 -4.51 12.73
CA SER A 101 -2.97 -5.07 13.97
C SER A 101 -3.77 -4.03 14.77
N SER A 102 -3.43 -2.75 14.60
CA SER A 102 -4.13 -1.62 15.22
C SER A 102 -3.90 -0.37 14.40
N THR A 103 -4.93 0.47 14.28
CA THR A 103 -4.80 1.78 13.63
C THR A 103 -4.37 2.88 14.60
N SER A 104 -4.40 2.59 15.91
CA SER A 104 -3.89 3.54 16.92
C SER A 104 -2.38 3.40 17.00
N ILE A 105 -1.67 4.44 16.59
CA ILE A 105 -0.22 4.43 16.47
C ILE A 105 0.37 5.47 17.42
N THR A 106 1.38 5.05 18.18
CA THR A 106 2.13 5.93 19.09
C THR A 106 3.56 6.07 18.57
N SER A 107 4.12 7.27 18.65
CA SER A 107 5.51 7.52 18.26
C SER A 107 6.44 6.52 18.95
N GLY A 108 7.31 5.89 18.17
CA GLY A 108 8.21 4.85 18.64
C GLY A 108 7.67 3.43 18.48
N ASP A 109 6.39 3.25 18.13
CA ASP A 109 5.82 1.93 17.90
C ASP A 109 6.44 1.28 16.66
N SER A 110 6.58 -0.06 16.72
CA SER A 110 6.87 -0.84 15.53
C SER A 110 5.56 -1.15 14.84
N VAL A 111 5.42 -0.66 13.61
CA VAL A 111 4.19 -0.83 12.83
C VAL A 111 4.41 -1.92 11.79
N ALA A 112 3.75 -3.05 12.00
CA ALA A 112 3.80 -4.17 11.07
C ALA A 112 2.52 -4.21 10.23
N ILE A 113 2.67 -4.49 8.94
CA ILE A 113 1.55 -4.60 8.01
C ILE A 113 1.23 -6.07 7.85
N SER A 114 0.01 -6.46 8.25
CA SER A 114 -0.41 -7.85 8.17
C SER A 114 -0.75 -8.27 6.74
N SER A 115 -1.31 -7.36 5.95
CA SER A 115 -1.55 -7.60 4.53
C SER A 115 -1.66 -6.27 3.78
N ALA A 116 -1.35 -6.31 2.50
CA ALA A 116 -1.45 -5.14 1.64
C ALA A 116 -1.87 -5.58 0.24
N THR A 117 -2.94 -4.98 -0.27
CA THR A 117 -3.44 -5.29 -1.61
C THR A 117 -3.78 -4.00 -2.35
N ILE A 118 -3.62 -4.05 -3.67
CA ILE A 118 -4.07 -2.98 -4.56
C ILE A 118 -5.00 -3.63 -5.57
N THR A 119 -6.25 -3.18 -5.61
CA THR A 119 -7.20 -3.67 -6.59
C THR A 119 -7.20 -2.72 -7.78
N GLU A 120 -7.13 -3.29 -8.99
CA GLU A 120 -7.22 -2.50 -10.21
C GLU A 120 -8.56 -1.75 -10.20
N GLY A 121 -8.52 -0.44 -10.44
CA GLY A 121 -9.65 0.45 -10.17
C GLY A 121 -10.83 0.37 -11.15
N ASN A 122 -10.78 -0.53 -12.12
CA ASN A 122 -11.89 -0.71 -13.04
C ASN A 122 -12.69 -1.95 -12.64
N ALA A 123 -13.93 -1.73 -12.35
CA ALA A 123 -14.83 -2.83 -12.01
C ALA A 123 -15.38 -3.53 -13.27
#